data_ad8b5b007fe2dfc6955099a24f73b132
#
_entry.id   ad8b5b007fe2dfc6955099a24f73b132
#
_cell.length_a   1.000
_cell.length_b   1.000
_cell.length_c   1.000
_cell.angle_alpha   90.00
_cell.angle_beta   90.00
_cell.angle_gamma   90.00
#
_symmetry.space_group_name_H-M   'P 1'
#
loop_
_entity.id
_entity.type
_entity.pdbx_description
1 polymer ?
#
loop_
_entity_poly.entity_id
_entity_poly.type
_entity_poly.pdbx_seq_one_letter_code
_entity_poly.pdbx_strand_id
1 'polypeptide(L)'
;MASDARQVAETYFAALARRDPDAAAACWAPDGVDNLIDQTVAEGPAGVRAFFGELFAAVPDFALEVETIVAEGDRAAVRWHASGTFAGESSFQGIAPTGGRITLTGLDLIEVRDGLIAHNDAFSDGLGLARRIGMLPAQGSRADAGMMRAFNAKSTAARRLAGGGAEPVADGVWRVRGGVPREMNVYLIEDDGGGVTVFDAGVRSMAKAITAAGAGLGGINRVVLGHGHVDHRGAAGRLGAPVHCHPDERADAEGDAGRHYMHLSRLAPHARVVYPPLLRMWDGGPVEIAGTIAEGEDVSGFRAVHVPGHAPGMIALFRERDGVALTTDTFYTLDIQTGIHGPPRVAHAAFNQDTEQARASIRKLAGLRPSAAWPGHAEPLRGDVAAQLERAATS
;
A
#
# COMPACT_ATOMS: atom_id res chain seq x y z
N MET A 1 3.62 -42.19 36.96
CA MET A 1 4.45 -42.59 35.79
C MET A 1 4.25 -41.44 34.78
N ALA A 2 5.34 -40.81 34.33
CA ALA A 2 5.21 -39.81 33.26
C ALA A 2 4.58 -40.51 32.06
N SER A 3 3.51 -39.99 31.50
CA SER A 3 2.91 -40.50 30.28
C SER A 3 3.90 -40.27 29.16
N ASP A 4 4.26 -41.33 28.46
CA ASP A 4 5.15 -41.27 27.34
C ASP A 4 4.40 -40.60 26.16
N ALA A 5 4.65 -39.31 25.91
CA ALA A 5 4.00 -38.56 24.85
C ALA A 5 4.19 -39.23 23.48
N ARG A 6 5.31 -39.94 23.29
CA ARG A 6 5.54 -40.73 22.10
C ARG A 6 4.51 -41.87 21.97
N GLN A 7 4.25 -42.61 23.03
CA GLN A 7 3.31 -43.75 23.01
C GLN A 7 1.88 -43.30 22.74
N VAL A 8 1.48 -42.16 23.32
CA VAL A 8 0.15 -41.57 23.09
C VAL A 8 0.03 -41.12 21.64
N ALA A 9 1.04 -40.42 21.09
CA ALA A 9 1.06 -40.01 19.69
C ALA A 9 1.01 -41.22 18.74
N GLU A 10 1.83 -42.27 18.97
CA GLU A 10 1.81 -43.50 18.19
C GLU A 10 0.43 -44.16 18.19
N THR A 11 -0.22 -44.22 19.36
CA THR A 11 -1.57 -44.80 19.49
C THR A 11 -2.62 -44.00 18.71
N TYR A 12 -2.59 -42.67 18.83
CA TYR A 12 -3.49 -41.77 18.14
C TYR A 12 -3.33 -41.86 16.61
N PHE A 13 -2.12 -41.74 16.10
CA PHE A 13 -1.87 -41.82 14.65
C PHE A 13 -2.13 -43.21 14.07
N ALA A 14 -1.92 -44.26 14.86
CA ALA A 14 -2.30 -45.63 14.46
C ALA A 14 -3.82 -45.80 14.35
N ALA A 15 -4.63 -45.11 15.19
CA ALA A 15 -6.06 -45.07 15.07
C ALA A 15 -6.50 -44.34 13.80
N LEU A 16 -5.92 -43.18 13.51
CA LEU A 16 -6.17 -42.43 12.29
C LEU A 16 -5.81 -43.21 11.03
N ALA A 17 -4.68 -43.92 11.02
CA ALA A 17 -4.26 -44.77 9.90
C ALA A 17 -5.24 -45.92 9.63
N ARG A 18 -5.86 -46.46 10.68
CA ARG A 18 -6.94 -47.48 10.54
C ARG A 18 -8.32 -46.89 10.21
N ARG A 19 -8.43 -45.56 10.13
CA ARG A 19 -9.69 -44.82 9.94
C ARG A 19 -10.73 -45.11 11.03
N ASP A 20 -10.24 -45.19 12.27
CA ASP A 20 -11.05 -45.45 13.46
C ASP A 20 -11.22 -44.18 14.29
N PRO A 21 -12.31 -43.40 14.05
CA PRO A 21 -12.52 -42.12 14.73
C PRO A 21 -12.86 -42.33 16.24
N ASP A 22 -13.39 -43.49 16.62
CA ASP A 22 -13.67 -43.79 18.03
C ASP A 22 -12.38 -44.05 18.80
N ALA A 23 -11.48 -44.86 18.23
CA ALA A 23 -10.17 -45.11 18.82
C ALA A 23 -9.31 -43.84 18.88
N ALA A 24 -9.37 -43.00 17.84
CA ALA A 24 -8.69 -41.70 17.80
C ALA A 24 -9.22 -40.79 18.91
N ALA A 25 -10.53 -40.67 19.05
CA ALA A 25 -11.18 -39.87 20.10
C ALA A 25 -10.85 -40.36 21.52
N ALA A 26 -10.66 -41.64 21.72
CA ALA A 26 -10.29 -42.20 23.02
C ALA A 26 -8.90 -41.80 23.53
N CYS A 27 -8.05 -41.27 22.66
CA CYS A 27 -6.74 -40.72 23.02
C CYS A 27 -6.79 -39.31 23.61
N TRP A 28 -7.95 -38.64 23.62
CA TRP A 28 -8.09 -37.24 23.99
C TRP A 28 -8.64 -37.02 25.37
N ALA A 29 -8.14 -36.00 26.05
CA ALA A 29 -8.70 -35.52 27.30
C ALA A 29 -10.10 -34.95 27.08
N PRO A 30 -11.01 -35.01 28.08
CA PRO A 30 -12.38 -34.48 27.95
C PRO A 30 -12.43 -33.00 27.56
N ASP A 31 -11.45 -32.21 27.99
CA ASP A 31 -11.25 -30.79 27.70
C ASP A 31 -10.14 -30.53 26.65
N GLY A 32 -9.75 -31.58 25.94
CA GLY A 32 -8.67 -31.48 24.92
C GLY A 32 -9.08 -30.66 23.71
N VAL A 33 -8.11 -30.03 23.07
CA VAL A 33 -8.32 -29.14 21.90
C VAL A 33 -7.43 -29.57 20.75
N ASP A 34 -8.01 -29.99 19.64
CA ASP A 34 -7.33 -30.21 18.37
C ASP A 34 -7.50 -28.96 17.50
N ASN A 35 -6.46 -28.17 17.41
CA ASN A 35 -6.41 -26.94 16.64
C ASN A 35 -5.82 -27.22 15.24
N LEU A 36 -6.70 -27.41 14.28
CA LEU A 36 -6.27 -27.55 12.87
C LEU A 36 -6.02 -26.14 12.33
N ILE A 37 -4.77 -25.70 12.39
CA ILE A 37 -4.35 -24.33 12.15
C ILE A 37 -4.95 -23.77 10.84
N ASP A 38 -5.58 -22.59 10.94
CA ASP A 38 -6.27 -21.87 9.86
C ASP A 38 -7.42 -22.65 9.18
N GLN A 39 -7.90 -23.74 9.79
CA GLN A 39 -9.02 -24.54 9.26
C GLN A 39 -10.19 -24.60 10.24
N THR A 40 -10.03 -25.29 11.37
CA THR A 40 -11.09 -25.47 12.37
C THR A 40 -10.49 -25.92 13.71
N VAL A 41 -11.32 -25.94 14.75
CA VAL A 41 -10.97 -26.46 16.06
C VAL A 41 -11.96 -27.59 16.40
N ALA A 42 -11.43 -28.74 16.82
CA ALA A 42 -12.21 -29.85 17.33
C ALA A 42 -12.03 -29.94 18.85
N GLU A 43 -13.10 -29.80 19.61
CA GLU A 43 -13.07 -29.80 21.08
C GLU A 43 -13.46 -31.15 21.66
N GLY A 44 -12.59 -31.68 22.50
CA GLY A 44 -12.77 -32.93 23.21
C GLY A 44 -12.90 -34.17 22.30
N PRO A 45 -13.09 -35.35 22.89
CA PRO A 45 -13.25 -36.59 22.13
C PRO A 45 -14.42 -36.57 21.12
N ALA A 46 -15.49 -35.84 21.42
CA ALA A 46 -16.67 -35.77 20.55
C ALA A 46 -16.36 -34.94 19.27
N GLY A 47 -15.63 -33.82 19.40
CA GLY A 47 -15.23 -33.00 18.27
C GLY A 47 -14.26 -33.72 17.35
N VAL A 48 -13.25 -34.39 17.92
CA VAL A 48 -12.28 -35.21 17.19
C VAL A 48 -12.96 -36.34 16.43
N ARG A 49 -13.89 -37.08 17.09
CA ARG A 49 -14.68 -38.12 16.43
C ARG A 49 -15.48 -37.58 15.28
N ALA A 50 -16.17 -36.47 15.43
CA ALA A 50 -16.99 -35.85 14.38
C ALA A 50 -16.13 -35.44 13.19
N PHE A 51 -15.03 -34.74 13.43
CA PHE A 51 -14.11 -34.26 12.38
C PHE A 51 -13.54 -35.43 11.54
N PHE A 52 -12.95 -36.42 12.18
CA PHE A 52 -12.36 -37.56 11.45
C PHE A 52 -13.42 -38.48 10.86
N GLY A 53 -14.58 -38.61 11.48
CA GLY A 53 -15.71 -39.33 10.88
C GLY A 53 -16.19 -38.69 9.57
N GLU A 54 -16.32 -37.37 9.53
CA GLU A 54 -16.66 -36.63 8.32
C GLU A 54 -15.55 -36.76 7.25
N LEU A 55 -14.27 -36.64 7.66
CA LEU A 55 -13.13 -36.81 6.76
C LEU A 55 -13.10 -38.21 6.11
N PHE A 56 -13.24 -39.26 6.90
CA PHE A 56 -13.18 -40.64 6.38
C PHE A 56 -14.38 -41.00 5.52
N ALA A 57 -15.56 -40.39 5.76
CA ALA A 57 -16.73 -40.53 4.90
C ALA A 57 -16.53 -39.83 3.56
N ALA A 58 -15.86 -38.68 3.55
CA ALA A 58 -15.58 -37.91 2.35
C ALA A 58 -14.38 -38.48 1.52
N VAL A 59 -13.45 -39.19 2.19
CA VAL A 59 -12.25 -39.79 1.59
C VAL A 59 -12.19 -41.27 1.96
N PRO A 60 -12.96 -42.16 1.29
CA PRO A 60 -13.09 -43.57 1.68
C PRO A 60 -11.79 -44.39 1.61
N ASP A 61 -10.84 -43.99 0.77
CA ASP A 61 -9.53 -44.59 0.59
C ASP A 61 -8.42 -43.81 1.34
N PHE A 62 -8.78 -43.06 2.39
CA PHE A 62 -7.81 -42.30 3.18
C PHE A 62 -6.72 -43.23 3.75
N ALA A 63 -5.47 -42.87 3.51
CA ALA A 63 -4.29 -43.52 4.02
C ALA A 63 -3.41 -42.47 4.68
N LEU A 64 -2.85 -42.81 5.85
CA LEU A 64 -1.97 -41.94 6.63
C LEU A 64 -0.72 -42.75 7.03
N GLU A 65 0.45 -42.16 6.84
CA GLU A 65 1.73 -42.69 7.23
C GLU A 65 2.50 -41.70 8.10
N VAL A 66 2.99 -42.15 9.23
CA VAL A 66 3.85 -41.35 10.11
C VAL A 66 5.28 -41.50 9.65
N GLU A 67 5.92 -40.39 9.29
CA GLU A 67 7.30 -40.37 8.84
C GLU A 67 8.30 -40.30 10.02
N THR A 68 7.97 -39.47 11.04
CA THR A 68 8.85 -39.21 12.17
C THR A 68 8.08 -38.78 13.39
N ILE A 69 8.48 -39.29 14.58
CA ILE A 69 8.02 -38.80 15.88
C ILE A 69 9.24 -38.37 16.69
N VAL A 70 9.23 -37.13 17.16
CA VAL A 70 10.20 -36.62 18.15
C VAL A 70 9.42 -36.29 19.41
N ALA A 71 9.84 -36.80 20.56
CA ALA A 71 9.15 -36.56 21.82
C ALA A 71 10.14 -36.17 22.92
N GLU A 72 9.72 -35.21 23.75
CA GLU A 72 10.46 -34.73 24.92
C GLU A 72 9.47 -34.41 26.05
N GLY A 73 9.61 -35.09 27.17
CA GLY A 73 8.70 -34.89 28.32
C GLY A 73 7.25 -35.24 27.96
N ASP A 74 6.37 -34.28 28.12
CA ASP A 74 4.93 -34.36 27.85
C ASP A 74 4.54 -33.94 26.44
N ARG A 75 5.52 -33.70 25.53
CA ARG A 75 5.29 -33.17 24.18
C ARG A 75 5.80 -34.12 23.12
N ALA A 76 5.10 -34.16 21.98
CA ALA A 76 5.53 -34.87 20.79
C ALA A 76 5.30 -34.05 19.52
N ALA A 77 6.26 -34.06 18.61
CA ALA A 77 6.10 -33.54 17.25
C ALA A 77 6.02 -34.72 16.29
N VAL A 78 4.98 -34.78 15.47
CA VAL A 78 4.70 -35.89 14.54
C VAL A 78 4.62 -35.36 13.13
N ARG A 79 5.56 -35.75 12.29
CA ARG A 79 5.48 -35.52 10.85
C ARG A 79 4.81 -36.69 10.17
N TRP A 80 3.84 -36.41 9.35
CA TRP A 80 3.02 -37.40 8.68
C TRP A 80 2.72 -37.04 7.21
N HIS A 81 2.35 -38.06 6.45
CA HIS A 81 1.89 -37.98 5.09
C HIS A 81 0.52 -38.67 4.97
N ALA A 82 -0.43 -38.02 4.30
CA ALA A 82 -1.73 -38.58 4.03
C ALA A 82 -2.06 -38.52 2.54
N SER A 83 -2.83 -39.49 2.07
CA SER A 83 -3.32 -39.55 0.68
C SER A 83 -4.71 -40.15 0.62
N GLY A 84 -5.42 -39.93 -0.50
CA GLY A 84 -6.73 -40.47 -0.75
C GLY A 84 -7.40 -39.81 -1.95
N THR A 85 -8.66 -40.18 -2.18
CA THR A 85 -9.49 -39.60 -3.24
C THR A 85 -10.72 -38.96 -2.62
N PHE A 86 -10.93 -37.66 -2.85
CA PHE A 86 -12.10 -36.94 -2.36
C PHE A 86 -13.33 -37.31 -3.18
N ALA A 87 -13.84 -38.52 -2.98
CA ALA A 87 -14.86 -39.17 -3.79
C ALA A 87 -15.95 -39.87 -2.95
N GLY A 88 -16.06 -39.57 -1.65
CA GLY A 88 -17.11 -40.08 -0.78
C GLY A 88 -18.50 -39.56 -1.10
N GLU A 89 -19.50 -40.06 -0.39
CA GLU A 89 -20.89 -39.62 -0.57
C GLU A 89 -21.23 -38.36 0.22
N SER A 90 -20.43 -38.02 1.22
CA SER A 90 -20.63 -36.88 2.12
C SER A 90 -19.71 -35.71 1.79
N SER A 91 -20.17 -34.49 2.01
CA SER A 91 -19.30 -33.29 1.98
C SER A 91 -18.35 -33.29 3.18
N PHE A 92 -17.20 -32.65 3.02
CA PHE A 92 -16.26 -32.36 4.11
C PHE A 92 -16.13 -30.86 4.29
N GLN A 93 -16.41 -30.37 5.49
CA GLN A 93 -16.45 -28.93 5.79
C GLN A 93 -17.28 -28.11 4.77
N GLY A 94 -18.40 -28.64 4.33
CA GLY A 94 -19.30 -28.02 3.35
C GLY A 94 -18.86 -28.11 1.89
N ILE A 95 -17.71 -28.71 1.61
CA ILE A 95 -17.20 -28.93 0.25
C ILE A 95 -17.70 -30.30 -0.27
N ALA A 96 -18.41 -30.30 -1.39
CA ALA A 96 -18.86 -31.54 -2.03
C ALA A 96 -17.66 -32.29 -2.66
N PRO A 97 -17.66 -33.63 -2.63
CA PRO A 97 -16.61 -34.44 -3.25
C PRO A 97 -16.45 -34.13 -4.74
N THR A 98 -15.19 -33.97 -5.16
CA THR A 98 -14.83 -33.58 -6.53
C THR A 98 -14.19 -34.69 -7.34
N GLY A 99 -13.92 -35.85 -6.72
CA GLY A 99 -13.13 -36.95 -7.31
C GLY A 99 -11.63 -36.65 -7.35
N GLY A 100 -11.19 -35.52 -6.82
CA GLY A 100 -9.80 -35.08 -6.83
C GLY A 100 -8.93 -35.95 -5.91
N ARG A 101 -7.72 -36.32 -6.38
CA ARG A 101 -6.73 -37.01 -5.55
C ARG A 101 -6.07 -36.05 -4.60
N ILE A 102 -6.07 -36.36 -3.31
CA ILE A 102 -5.40 -35.59 -2.26
C ILE A 102 -4.08 -36.24 -1.88
N THR A 103 -3.12 -35.38 -1.55
CA THR A 103 -1.85 -35.75 -0.93
C THR A 103 -1.49 -34.62 0.00
N LEU A 104 -1.34 -34.91 1.27
CA LEU A 104 -1.02 -33.94 2.32
C LEU A 104 0.24 -34.34 3.05
N THR A 105 1.03 -33.37 3.44
CA THR A 105 2.07 -33.52 4.46
C THR A 105 1.74 -32.58 5.60
N GLY A 106 1.82 -33.04 6.80
CA GLY A 106 1.53 -32.24 7.98
C GLY A 106 2.52 -32.46 9.11
N LEU A 107 2.41 -31.59 10.09
CA LEU A 107 3.14 -31.63 11.35
C LEU A 107 2.17 -31.34 12.48
N ASP A 108 2.09 -32.24 13.45
CA ASP A 108 1.32 -32.05 14.66
C ASP A 108 2.26 -31.80 15.83
N LEU A 109 1.90 -30.85 16.68
CA LEU A 109 2.55 -30.56 17.96
C LEU A 109 1.60 -30.93 19.09
N ILE A 110 1.82 -32.09 19.72
CA ILE A 110 0.94 -32.69 20.71
C ILE A 110 1.45 -32.43 22.10
N GLU A 111 0.57 -31.99 22.99
CA GLU A 111 0.78 -31.93 24.46
C GLU A 111 -0.06 -33.01 25.15
N VAL A 112 0.58 -33.80 26.01
CA VAL A 112 -0.04 -34.91 26.74
C VAL A 112 -0.14 -34.58 28.20
N ARG A 113 -1.33 -34.81 28.79
CA ARG A 113 -1.62 -34.65 30.22
C ARG A 113 -2.35 -35.89 30.71
N ASP A 114 -1.83 -36.51 31.77
CA ASP A 114 -2.44 -37.72 32.40
C ASP A 114 -2.66 -38.88 31.41
N GLY A 115 -1.77 -39.03 30.41
CA GLY A 115 -1.85 -40.10 29.43
C GLY A 115 -2.79 -39.85 28.25
N LEU A 116 -3.37 -38.67 28.16
CA LEU A 116 -4.30 -38.24 27.12
C LEU A 116 -3.79 -36.98 26.43
N ILE A 117 -4.17 -36.76 25.17
CA ILE A 117 -3.89 -35.56 24.44
C ILE A 117 -4.72 -34.38 24.99
N ALA A 118 -4.05 -33.38 25.53
CA ALA A 118 -4.67 -32.17 26.04
C ALA A 118 -4.74 -31.05 25.00
N HIS A 119 -3.73 -30.98 24.12
CA HIS A 119 -3.66 -30.00 23.04
C HIS A 119 -2.91 -30.56 21.84
N ASN A 120 -3.33 -30.20 20.65
CA ASN A 120 -2.63 -30.45 19.41
C ASN A 120 -2.73 -29.24 18.50
N ASP A 121 -1.61 -28.79 17.95
CA ASP A 121 -1.56 -27.84 16.84
C ASP A 121 -1.20 -28.64 15.56
N ALA A 122 -2.17 -28.82 14.68
CA ALA A 122 -2.02 -29.55 13.43
C ALA A 122 -1.81 -28.60 12.25
N PHE A 123 -0.64 -28.66 11.62
CA PHE A 123 -0.27 -27.87 10.46
C PHE A 123 -0.33 -28.72 9.19
N SER A 124 -0.94 -28.21 8.13
CA SER A 124 -0.95 -28.88 6.83
C SER A 124 -0.97 -27.90 5.65
N ASP A 125 -0.62 -28.37 4.45
CA ASP A 125 -0.66 -27.57 3.20
C ASP A 125 -2.10 -27.42 2.69
N GLY A 126 -2.87 -26.53 3.29
CA GLY A 126 -4.25 -26.23 2.90
C GLY A 126 -4.36 -25.65 1.48
N LEU A 127 -3.39 -24.84 1.03
CA LEU A 127 -3.39 -24.29 -0.33
C LEU A 127 -3.17 -25.38 -1.38
N GLY A 128 -2.22 -26.30 -1.13
CA GLY A 128 -1.99 -27.46 -1.97
C GLY A 128 -3.21 -28.38 -2.04
N LEU A 129 -3.88 -28.60 -0.91
CA LEU A 129 -5.13 -29.36 -0.86
C LEU A 129 -6.21 -28.71 -1.72
N ALA A 130 -6.49 -27.42 -1.55
CA ALA A 130 -7.50 -26.69 -2.31
C ALA A 130 -7.27 -26.79 -3.84
N ARG A 131 -6.02 -26.75 -4.28
CA ARG A 131 -5.64 -26.96 -5.68
C ARG A 131 -5.89 -28.38 -6.17
N ARG A 132 -5.57 -29.38 -5.35
CA ARG A 132 -5.71 -30.81 -5.70
C ARG A 132 -7.16 -31.27 -5.80
N ILE A 133 -8.02 -30.79 -4.91
CA ILE A 133 -9.46 -31.07 -4.98
C ILE A 133 -10.18 -30.23 -6.04
N GLY A 134 -9.49 -29.33 -6.77
CA GLY A 134 -10.07 -28.51 -7.81
C GLY A 134 -10.80 -27.25 -7.35
N MET A 135 -10.73 -26.90 -6.05
CA MET A 135 -11.28 -25.66 -5.50
C MET A 135 -10.50 -24.42 -6.00
N LEU A 136 -9.21 -24.57 -6.22
CA LEU A 136 -8.35 -23.59 -6.88
C LEU A 136 -7.72 -24.17 -8.14
N PRO A 137 -7.41 -23.34 -9.15
CA PRO A 137 -6.73 -23.80 -10.36
C PRO A 137 -5.34 -24.39 -10.04
N ALA A 138 -4.92 -25.37 -10.85
CA ALA A 138 -3.58 -25.93 -10.75
C ALA A 138 -2.51 -24.83 -10.89
N GLN A 139 -1.49 -24.87 -10.05
CA GLN A 139 -0.41 -23.86 -10.02
C GLN A 139 0.27 -23.77 -11.39
N GLY A 140 0.47 -22.53 -11.87
CA GLY A 140 1.08 -22.25 -13.17
C GLY A 140 0.17 -22.47 -14.38
N SER A 141 -1.07 -22.90 -14.20
CA SER A 141 -2.04 -23.03 -15.31
C SER A 141 -2.51 -21.65 -15.81
N ARG A 142 -3.09 -21.60 -17.02
CA ARG A 142 -3.70 -20.36 -17.55
C ARG A 142 -4.81 -19.83 -16.64
N ALA A 143 -5.57 -20.70 -16.00
CA ALA A 143 -6.61 -20.35 -15.05
C ALA A 143 -6.03 -19.75 -13.78
N ASP A 144 -4.92 -20.32 -13.24
CA ASP A 144 -4.19 -19.77 -12.09
C ASP A 144 -3.64 -18.38 -12.40
N ALA A 145 -2.99 -18.21 -13.54
CA ALA A 145 -2.52 -16.90 -14.00
C ALA A 145 -3.67 -15.89 -14.21
N GLY A 146 -4.83 -16.34 -14.65
CA GLY A 146 -6.05 -15.54 -14.76
C GLY A 146 -6.58 -15.11 -13.38
N MET A 147 -6.66 -16.04 -12.45
CA MET A 147 -7.08 -15.81 -11.06
C MET A 147 -6.13 -14.81 -10.37
N MET A 148 -4.80 -14.98 -10.50
CA MET A 148 -3.82 -14.06 -9.93
C MET A 148 -3.94 -12.66 -10.53
N ARG A 149 -4.16 -12.55 -11.85
CA ARG A 149 -4.40 -11.23 -12.49
C ARG A 149 -5.66 -10.56 -11.96
N ALA A 150 -6.76 -11.32 -11.83
CA ALA A 150 -8.01 -10.80 -11.28
C ALA A 150 -7.87 -10.36 -9.82
N PHE A 151 -7.19 -11.17 -8.99
CA PHE A 151 -6.88 -10.83 -7.60
C PHE A 151 -6.02 -9.56 -7.50
N ASN A 152 -4.95 -9.47 -8.30
CA ASN A 152 -4.08 -8.29 -8.32
C ASN A 152 -4.83 -7.04 -8.81
N ALA A 153 -5.70 -7.17 -9.82
CA ALA A 153 -6.54 -6.08 -10.29
C ALA A 153 -7.52 -5.62 -9.21
N LYS A 154 -8.20 -6.57 -8.53
CA LYS A 154 -9.09 -6.28 -7.39
C LYS A 154 -8.34 -5.63 -6.23
N SER A 155 -7.18 -6.16 -5.85
CA SER A 155 -6.35 -5.61 -4.75
C SER A 155 -5.81 -4.23 -5.10
N THR A 156 -5.43 -4.00 -6.36
CA THR A 156 -5.01 -2.68 -6.84
C THR A 156 -6.17 -1.69 -6.84
N ALA A 157 -7.36 -2.11 -7.30
CA ALA A 157 -8.56 -1.28 -7.25
C ALA A 157 -8.98 -0.98 -5.81
N ALA A 158 -8.95 -1.98 -4.91
CA ALA A 158 -9.26 -1.80 -3.49
C ALA A 158 -8.28 -0.84 -2.81
N ARG A 159 -6.97 -0.98 -3.07
CA ARG A 159 -5.95 -0.03 -2.57
C ARG A 159 -6.16 1.39 -3.11
N ARG A 160 -6.49 1.54 -4.39
CA ARG A 160 -6.83 2.84 -4.99
C ARG A 160 -8.08 3.46 -4.36
N LEU A 161 -9.08 2.66 -4.02
CA LEU A 161 -10.30 3.11 -3.33
C LEU A 161 -10.04 3.44 -1.87
N ALA A 162 -9.30 2.60 -1.16
CA ALA A 162 -8.93 2.82 0.24
C ALA A 162 -7.97 4.01 0.39
N GLY A 163 -7.00 4.17 -0.52
CA GLY A 163 -6.06 5.28 -0.55
C GLY A 163 -6.59 6.54 -1.26
N GLY A 164 -7.92 6.67 -1.49
CA GLY A 164 -8.48 7.85 -2.16
C GLY A 164 -7.94 8.10 -3.57
N GLY A 165 -7.37 7.07 -4.22
CA GLY A 165 -6.71 7.21 -5.52
C GLY A 165 -5.24 7.61 -5.44
N ALA A 166 -4.63 7.64 -4.25
CA ALA A 166 -3.20 7.87 -4.08
C ALA A 166 -2.37 6.67 -4.59
N GLU A 167 -1.25 6.98 -5.22
CA GLU A 167 -0.27 5.99 -5.70
C GLU A 167 1.08 6.17 -4.98
N PRO A 168 1.76 5.09 -4.56
CA PRO A 168 3.07 5.20 -3.95
C PRO A 168 4.10 5.64 -5.00
N VAL A 169 4.93 6.63 -4.65
CA VAL A 169 5.95 7.20 -5.55
C VAL A 169 7.36 7.03 -5.01
N ALA A 170 7.50 6.96 -3.70
CA ALA A 170 8.72 6.62 -2.98
C ALA A 170 8.33 6.00 -1.63
N ASP A 171 9.30 5.52 -0.87
CA ASP A 171 9.09 4.99 0.48
C ASP A 171 8.46 6.06 1.39
N GLY A 172 7.27 5.74 1.96
CA GLY A 172 6.48 6.68 2.78
C GLY A 172 5.97 7.91 2.03
N VAL A 173 5.93 7.91 0.69
CA VAL A 173 5.43 9.04 -0.11
C VAL A 173 4.41 8.57 -1.14
N TRP A 174 3.28 9.23 -1.15
CA TRP A 174 2.13 8.92 -2.01
C TRP A 174 1.76 10.13 -2.86
N ARG A 175 1.29 9.91 -4.09
CA ARG A 175 0.82 10.96 -5.00
C ARG A 175 -0.67 10.86 -5.25
N VAL A 176 -1.39 11.96 -5.10
CA VAL A 176 -2.77 12.14 -5.57
C VAL A 176 -2.75 12.99 -6.84
N ARG A 177 -3.20 12.43 -7.96
CA ARG A 177 -3.33 13.17 -9.23
C ARG A 177 -4.75 13.68 -9.41
N GLY A 178 -4.88 14.92 -9.86
CA GLY A 178 -6.20 15.53 -10.06
C GLY A 178 -6.17 16.77 -10.93
N GLY A 179 -7.21 17.60 -10.76
CA GLY A 179 -7.40 18.78 -11.60
C GLY A 179 -8.02 18.44 -12.96
N VAL A 180 -8.18 19.47 -13.79
CA VAL A 180 -8.65 19.38 -15.19
C VAL A 180 -7.71 20.26 -16.03
N PRO A 181 -6.92 19.64 -16.91
CA PRO A 181 -6.68 18.21 -17.09
C PRO A 181 -6.05 17.57 -15.84
N ARG A 182 -6.00 16.23 -15.74
CA ARG A 182 -5.47 15.53 -14.55
C ARG A 182 -3.94 15.58 -14.45
N GLU A 183 -3.41 16.81 -14.43
CA GLU A 183 -1.97 17.06 -14.45
C GLU A 183 -1.43 17.63 -13.12
N MET A 184 -2.31 17.89 -12.14
CA MET A 184 -1.91 18.36 -10.81
C MET A 184 -1.44 17.21 -9.94
N ASN A 185 -0.34 17.37 -9.26
CA ASN A 185 0.22 16.42 -8.31
C ASN A 185 0.18 17.00 -6.89
N VAL A 186 -0.29 16.20 -5.95
CA VAL A 186 -0.27 16.47 -4.51
C VAL A 186 0.43 15.30 -3.85
N TYR A 187 1.34 15.55 -2.93
CA TYR A 187 2.09 14.50 -2.26
C TYR A 187 1.68 14.37 -0.80
N LEU A 188 1.50 13.15 -0.33
CA LEU A 188 1.27 12.81 1.06
C LEU A 188 2.53 12.11 1.57
N ILE A 189 3.13 12.64 2.62
CA ILE A 189 4.36 12.14 3.23
C ILE A 189 3.99 11.57 4.59
N GLU A 190 4.29 10.30 4.82
CA GLU A 190 4.03 9.65 6.12
C GLU A 190 4.87 10.29 7.22
N ASP A 191 4.23 10.61 8.35
CA ASP A 191 4.88 11.17 9.53
C ASP A 191 5.26 10.06 10.52
N ASP A 192 6.40 10.17 11.21
CA ASP A 192 6.89 9.18 12.17
C ASP A 192 5.87 8.87 13.30
N GLY A 193 5.04 9.83 13.64
CA GLY A 193 3.97 9.70 14.65
C GLY A 193 2.64 9.12 14.11
N GLY A 194 2.60 8.72 12.84
CA GLY A 194 1.39 8.33 12.12
C GLY A 194 0.65 9.52 11.50
N GLY A 195 -0.19 9.24 10.51
CA GLY A 195 -0.79 10.25 9.66
C GLY A 195 0.16 10.77 8.59
N VAL A 196 -0.22 11.87 7.93
CA VAL A 196 0.56 12.41 6.81
C VAL A 196 0.68 13.93 6.86
N THR A 197 1.81 14.44 6.38
CA THR A 197 1.99 15.81 5.89
C THR A 197 1.61 15.85 4.40
N VAL A 198 0.71 16.75 4.02
CA VAL A 198 0.34 16.98 2.61
C VAL A 198 1.23 18.07 2.05
N PHE A 199 1.99 17.79 0.99
CA PHE A 199 2.80 18.76 0.27
C PHE A 199 2.08 19.19 -1.02
N ASP A 200 1.78 20.47 -1.12
CA ASP A 200 0.80 21.12 -1.98
C ASP A 200 -0.64 20.63 -1.74
N ALA A 201 -1.63 21.34 -2.22
CA ALA A 201 -3.03 20.97 -2.05
C ALA A 201 -3.81 20.95 -3.38
N GLY A 202 -3.13 21.15 -4.50
CA GLY A 202 -3.73 21.11 -5.80
C GLY A 202 -4.86 22.14 -5.97
N VAL A 203 -5.79 21.87 -6.88
CA VAL A 203 -6.96 22.72 -7.14
C VAL A 203 -8.12 22.40 -6.19
N ARG A 204 -9.03 23.36 -6.02
CA ARG A 204 -10.20 23.27 -5.12
C ARG A 204 -10.97 21.94 -5.19
N SER A 205 -11.13 21.38 -6.39
CA SER A 205 -11.88 20.14 -6.61
C SER A 205 -11.16 18.89 -6.09
N MET A 206 -9.87 18.97 -5.75
CA MET A 206 -9.08 17.82 -5.26
C MET A 206 -9.28 17.57 -3.75
N ALA A 207 -9.90 18.49 -3.00
CA ALA A 207 -10.06 18.37 -1.55
C ALA A 207 -10.59 16.99 -1.11
N LYS A 208 -11.67 16.51 -1.73
CA LYS A 208 -12.29 15.22 -1.39
C LYS A 208 -11.34 14.02 -1.61
N ALA A 209 -10.58 14.04 -2.70
CA ALA A 209 -9.63 12.95 -3.00
C ALA A 209 -8.44 12.97 -2.05
N ILE A 210 -7.91 14.17 -1.71
CA ILE A 210 -6.80 14.33 -0.77
C ILE A 210 -7.23 13.90 0.65
N THR A 211 -8.43 14.34 1.11
CA THR A 211 -8.98 13.93 2.41
C THR A 211 -9.14 12.41 2.50
N ALA A 212 -9.69 11.79 1.45
CA ALA A 212 -9.88 10.33 1.43
C ALA A 212 -8.54 9.57 1.44
N ALA A 213 -7.53 10.08 0.71
CA ALA A 213 -6.18 9.52 0.70
C ALA A 213 -5.53 9.65 2.09
N GLY A 214 -5.58 10.84 2.69
CA GLY A 214 -5.06 11.09 4.03
C GLY A 214 -5.73 10.23 5.09
N ALA A 215 -7.05 10.06 5.04
CA ALA A 215 -7.78 9.19 5.96
C ALA A 215 -7.33 7.72 5.87
N GLY A 216 -7.01 7.24 4.64
CA GLY A 216 -6.45 5.90 4.43
C GLY A 216 -5.02 5.71 4.94
N LEU A 217 -4.33 6.81 5.27
CA LEU A 217 -2.94 6.84 5.76
C LEU A 217 -2.84 7.35 7.22
N GLY A 218 -3.92 7.32 7.97
CA GLY A 218 -3.92 7.70 9.39
C GLY A 218 -4.34 9.14 9.70
N GLY A 219 -4.74 9.92 8.69
CA GLY A 219 -5.20 11.30 8.83
C GLY A 219 -4.20 12.34 8.32
N ILE A 220 -4.66 13.58 8.13
CA ILE A 220 -3.81 14.69 7.69
C ILE A 220 -3.41 15.51 8.91
N ASN A 221 -2.10 15.57 9.21
CA ASN A 221 -1.56 16.31 10.35
C ASN A 221 -1.34 17.80 10.02
N ARG A 222 -0.85 18.08 8.83
CA ARG A 222 -0.61 19.45 8.33
C ARG A 222 -0.56 19.49 6.80
N VAL A 223 -0.69 20.68 6.25
CA VAL A 223 -0.46 20.98 4.85
C VAL A 223 0.76 21.89 4.74
N VAL A 224 1.66 21.59 3.82
CA VAL A 224 2.81 22.43 3.48
C VAL A 224 2.65 22.85 2.03
N LEU A 225 2.50 24.15 1.78
CA LEU A 225 2.45 24.68 0.42
C LEU A 225 3.85 24.86 -0.12
N GLY A 226 4.12 24.27 -1.29
CA GLY A 226 5.33 24.55 -2.04
C GLY A 226 5.36 26.01 -2.51
N HIS A 227 4.19 26.56 -2.88
CA HIS A 227 3.98 28.00 -3.11
C HIS A 227 2.47 28.36 -3.10
N GLY A 228 2.15 29.65 -3.18
CA GLY A 228 0.82 30.19 -2.94
C GLY A 228 -0.15 30.21 -4.13
N HIS A 229 0.21 29.74 -5.33
CA HIS A 229 -0.66 29.78 -6.50
C HIS A 229 -1.94 28.97 -6.32
N VAL A 230 -3.00 29.33 -7.06
CA VAL A 230 -4.35 28.77 -6.91
C VAL A 230 -4.44 27.25 -7.11
N ASP A 231 -3.54 26.69 -7.89
CA ASP A 231 -3.45 25.26 -8.20
C ASP A 231 -2.55 24.47 -7.26
N HIS A 232 -1.97 25.13 -6.26
CA HIS A 232 -1.22 24.53 -5.16
C HIS A 232 -1.88 24.76 -3.80
N ARG A 233 -2.55 25.91 -3.59
CA ARG A 233 -3.30 26.17 -2.36
C ARG A 233 -4.79 25.81 -2.44
N GLY A 234 -5.32 25.50 -3.64
CA GLY A 234 -6.75 25.48 -3.94
C GLY A 234 -7.64 24.62 -3.05
N ALA A 235 -7.15 23.49 -2.57
CA ALA A 235 -7.88 22.64 -1.62
C ALA A 235 -7.48 22.87 -0.15
N ALA A 236 -6.37 23.55 0.15
CA ALA A 236 -5.75 23.60 1.48
C ALA A 236 -6.74 23.99 2.59
N GLY A 237 -7.50 25.06 2.44
CA GLY A 237 -8.50 25.50 3.43
C GLY A 237 -9.68 24.54 3.66
N ARG A 238 -9.75 23.41 2.92
CA ARG A 238 -10.80 22.38 3.01
C ARG A 238 -10.32 21.06 3.60
N LEU A 239 -9.02 20.96 3.92
CA LEU A 239 -8.43 19.71 4.41
C LEU A 239 -8.52 19.56 5.94
N GLY A 240 -8.93 20.63 6.66
CA GLY A 240 -9.15 20.59 8.11
C GLY A 240 -7.86 20.46 8.93
N ALA A 241 -6.71 20.83 8.36
CA ALA A 241 -5.40 20.74 9.00
C ALA A 241 -4.66 22.09 8.91
N PRO A 242 -3.73 22.40 9.83
CA PRO A 242 -2.95 23.63 9.80
C PRO A 242 -2.10 23.73 8.53
N VAL A 243 -2.09 24.91 7.91
CA VAL A 243 -1.37 25.17 6.66
C VAL A 243 -0.09 25.96 6.94
N HIS A 244 1.00 25.51 6.32
CA HIS A 244 2.32 26.14 6.45
C HIS A 244 2.87 26.47 5.05
N CYS A 245 3.69 27.51 4.95
CA CYS A 245 4.40 27.87 3.72
C CYS A 245 5.72 28.59 4.07
N HIS A 246 6.53 28.89 3.06
CA HIS A 246 7.68 29.79 3.26
C HIS A 246 7.20 31.19 3.71
N PRO A 247 7.99 31.93 4.55
CA PRO A 247 7.59 33.28 4.97
C PRO A 247 7.20 34.20 3.80
N ASP A 248 7.95 34.18 2.70
CA ASP A 248 7.73 35.03 1.53
C ASP A 248 6.49 34.63 0.70
N GLU A 249 5.89 33.45 0.96
CA GLU A 249 4.64 32.97 0.34
C GLU A 249 3.39 33.35 1.13
N ARG A 250 3.55 33.78 2.39
CA ARG A 250 2.40 34.04 3.26
C ARG A 250 1.41 35.03 2.62
N ALA A 251 1.93 36.16 2.08
CA ALA A 251 1.08 37.20 1.49
C ALA A 251 0.29 36.65 0.27
N ASP A 252 0.90 35.80 -0.55
CA ASP A 252 0.25 35.19 -1.71
C ASP A 252 -0.77 34.12 -1.26
N ALA A 253 -0.43 33.28 -0.30
CA ALA A 253 -1.33 32.25 0.22
C ALA A 253 -2.56 32.84 0.94
N GLU A 254 -2.38 33.89 1.71
CA GLU A 254 -3.45 34.62 2.43
C GLU A 254 -4.15 35.69 1.53
N GLY A 255 -3.62 35.96 0.34
CA GLY A 255 -4.05 37.02 -0.56
C GLY A 255 -4.51 36.54 -1.94
N ASP A 256 -3.91 37.09 -2.97
CA ASP A 256 -4.34 36.97 -4.36
C ASP A 256 -3.71 35.76 -5.12
N ALA A 257 -2.96 34.92 -4.44
CA ALA A 257 -2.26 33.75 -5.02
C ALA A 257 -1.23 34.14 -6.10
N GLY A 258 -0.50 35.20 -5.88
CA GLY A 258 0.57 35.64 -6.79
C GLY A 258 0.05 36.29 -8.08
N ARG A 259 -1.27 36.57 -8.21
CA ARG A 259 -1.85 37.15 -9.42
C ARG A 259 -1.27 38.53 -9.78
N HIS A 260 -0.76 39.27 -8.79
CA HIS A 260 -0.18 40.60 -8.99
C HIS A 260 1.11 40.57 -9.81
N TYR A 261 1.85 39.47 -9.89
CA TYR A 261 3.03 39.29 -10.77
C TYR A 261 2.75 38.40 -11.98
N MET A 262 1.56 37.83 -12.13
CA MET A 262 1.23 37.02 -13.31
C MET A 262 1.00 37.92 -14.54
N HIS A 263 1.61 37.58 -15.65
CA HIS A 263 1.52 38.31 -16.91
C HIS A 263 0.83 37.47 -18.00
N LEU A 264 -0.48 37.21 -17.86
CA LEU A 264 -1.25 36.43 -18.81
C LEU A 264 -1.21 36.95 -20.26
N SER A 265 -0.86 38.21 -20.46
CA SER A 265 -0.65 38.82 -21.79
C SER A 265 0.53 38.18 -22.54
N ARG A 266 1.46 37.48 -21.84
CA ARG A 266 2.58 36.74 -22.46
C ARG A 266 2.18 35.35 -23.01
N LEU A 267 0.97 34.88 -22.68
CA LEU A 267 0.43 33.63 -23.21
C LEU A 267 0.02 33.76 -24.69
N ALA A 268 -0.05 32.64 -25.41
CA ALA A 268 -0.67 32.60 -26.73
C ALA A 268 -2.14 33.00 -26.70
N PRO A 269 -2.71 33.53 -27.80
CA PRO A 269 -4.08 34.09 -27.80
C PRO A 269 -5.17 33.16 -27.26
N HIS A 270 -5.14 31.87 -27.60
CA HIS A 270 -6.06 30.87 -27.09
C HIS A 270 -5.94 30.67 -25.57
N ALA A 271 -4.71 30.62 -25.05
CA ALA A 271 -4.43 30.43 -23.63
C ALA A 271 -4.88 31.65 -22.80
N ARG A 272 -4.79 32.88 -23.33
CA ARG A 272 -5.31 34.09 -22.69
C ARG A 272 -6.81 34.02 -22.41
N VAL A 273 -7.55 33.30 -23.25
CA VAL A 273 -9.01 33.12 -23.08
C VAL A 273 -9.30 32.02 -22.08
N VAL A 274 -8.52 30.95 -22.10
CA VAL A 274 -8.75 29.74 -21.30
C VAL A 274 -8.30 29.88 -19.84
N TYR A 275 -7.15 30.52 -19.58
CA TYR A 275 -6.60 30.61 -18.23
C TYR A 275 -7.42 31.42 -17.22
N PRO A 276 -7.98 32.59 -17.50
CA PRO A 276 -8.72 33.35 -16.51
C PRO A 276 -9.90 32.56 -15.88
N PRO A 277 -10.78 31.88 -16.62
CA PRO A 277 -11.81 31.04 -16.01
C PRO A 277 -11.26 29.81 -15.30
N LEU A 278 -10.15 29.17 -15.78
CA LEU A 278 -9.51 28.08 -15.09
C LEU A 278 -8.96 28.49 -13.73
N LEU A 279 -8.21 29.58 -13.66
CA LEU A 279 -7.66 30.10 -12.39
C LEU A 279 -8.76 30.38 -11.37
N ARG A 280 -9.94 30.89 -11.81
CA ARG A 280 -11.10 31.08 -10.92
C ARG A 280 -11.70 29.75 -10.46
N MET A 281 -11.77 28.76 -11.34
CA MET A 281 -12.32 27.43 -11.03
C MET A 281 -11.42 26.67 -10.06
N TRP A 282 -10.12 26.82 -10.19
CA TRP A 282 -9.10 26.13 -9.37
C TRP A 282 -8.98 26.74 -7.98
N ASP A 283 -9.22 28.04 -7.85
CA ASP A 283 -9.05 28.80 -6.62
C ASP A 283 -10.03 28.36 -5.51
N GLY A 284 -9.49 28.03 -4.36
CA GLY A 284 -10.24 27.74 -3.14
C GLY A 284 -10.49 28.95 -2.25
N GLY A 285 -9.89 30.07 -2.60
CA GLY A 285 -9.83 31.29 -1.81
C GLY A 285 -8.55 31.42 -0.98
N PRO A 286 -8.36 32.55 -0.30
CA PRO A 286 -7.28 32.76 0.66
C PRO A 286 -7.23 31.65 1.74
N VAL A 287 -6.03 31.34 2.22
CA VAL A 287 -5.79 30.28 3.20
C VAL A 287 -5.02 30.87 4.37
N GLU A 288 -5.54 30.73 5.58
CA GLU A 288 -4.84 31.14 6.80
C GLU A 288 -3.59 30.30 7.00
N ILE A 289 -2.45 30.96 7.22
CA ILE A 289 -1.13 30.32 7.43
C ILE A 289 -0.85 30.21 8.93
N ALA A 290 -0.87 28.98 9.42
CA ALA A 290 -0.64 28.63 10.83
C ALA A 290 0.83 28.74 11.25
N GLY A 291 1.77 28.56 10.30
CA GLY A 291 3.21 28.63 10.57
C GLY A 291 4.04 28.73 9.29
N THR A 292 5.33 28.95 9.44
CA THR A 292 6.26 29.09 8.30
C THR A 292 7.33 28.01 8.31
N ILE A 293 7.89 27.73 7.13
CA ILE A 293 8.97 26.77 6.90
C ILE A 293 10.06 27.48 6.10
N ALA A 294 11.26 27.55 6.67
CA ALA A 294 12.42 28.17 6.04
C ALA A 294 13.34 27.15 5.36
N GLU A 295 14.31 27.65 4.60
CA GLU A 295 15.41 26.86 4.02
C GLU A 295 16.07 25.98 5.08
N GLY A 296 16.22 24.69 4.81
CA GLY A 296 16.90 23.73 5.66
C GLY A 296 16.04 23.07 6.74
N GLU A 297 14.82 23.57 7.00
CA GLU A 297 13.93 22.96 7.98
C GLU A 297 13.43 21.57 7.54
N ASP A 298 13.17 20.71 8.53
CA ASP A 298 12.62 19.36 8.29
C ASP A 298 11.12 19.39 8.06
N VAL A 299 10.70 18.69 7.02
CA VAL A 299 9.30 18.40 6.69
C VAL A 299 9.15 16.90 6.52
N SER A 300 8.81 16.18 7.59
CA SER A 300 8.54 14.74 7.57
C SER A 300 9.71 13.94 6.95
N GLY A 301 10.94 14.22 7.38
CA GLY A 301 12.18 13.60 6.91
C GLY A 301 12.70 14.14 5.57
N PHE A 302 12.10 15.18 5.04
CA PHE A 302 12.60 15.96 3.91
C PHE A 302 13.15 17.30 4.38
N ARG A 303 14.25 17.73 3.81
CA ARG A 303 14.78 19.07 4.00
C ARG A 303 14.10 20.05 3.04
N ALA A 304 13.57 21.16 3.54
CA ALA A 304 13.04 22.25 2.73
C ALA A 304 14.19 22.95 1.97
N VAL A 305 13.99 23.17 0.68
CA VAL A 305 14.94 23.83 -0.22
C VAL A 305 14.24 25.02 -0.87
N HIS A 306 14.67 26.23 -0.53
CA HIS A 306 14.12 27.45 -1.14
C HIS A 306 14.54 27.58 -2.60
N VAL A 307 13.57 27.62 -3.49
CA VAL A 307 13.72 27.61 -4.96
C VAL A 307 12.89 28.72 -5.61
N PRO A 308 13.19 30.01 -5.28
CA PRO A 308 12.39 31.15 -5.72
C PRO A 308 12.51 31.39 -7.23
N GLY A 309 11.61 32.26 -7.74
CA GLY A 309 11.61 32.73 -9.13
C GLY A 309 10.29 32.47 -9.84
N HIS A 310 9.72 31.26 -9.72
CA HIS A 310 8.32 31.03 -10.11
C HIS A 310 7.38 31.80 -9.15
N ALA A 311 7.60 31.62 -7.86
CA ALA A 311 7.01 32.37 -6.78
C ALA A 311 8.10 32.82 -5.79
N PRO A 312 7.89 33.89 -4.98
CA PRO A 312 8.96 34.48 -4.17
C PRO A 312 9.50 33.54 -3.09
N GLY A 313 8.64 32.79 -2.44
CA GLY A 313 9.01 31.86 -1.36
C GLY A 313 8.82 30.40 -1.74
N MET A 314 8.86 30.06 -3.03
CA MET A 314 8.67 28.66 -3.45
C MET A 314 9.72 27.73 -2.83
N ILE A 315 9.26 26.63 -2.22
CA ILE A 315 10.11 25.57 -1.66
C ILE A 315 9.90 24.25 -2.37
N ALA A 316 11.01 23.52 -2.57
CA ALA A 316 11.02 22.09 -2.87
C ALA A 316 11.36 21.31 -1.60
N LEU A 317 11.06 20.03 -1.55
CA LEU A 317 11.45 19.13 -0.49
C LEU A 317 12.44 18.09 -1.01
N PHE A 318 13.59 17.95 -0.37
CA PHE A 318 14.63 17.00 -0.76
C PHE A 318 14.95 16.04 0.37
N ARG A 319 14.98 14.73 0.07
CA ARG A 319 15.27 13.68 1.04
C ARG A 319 16.62 13.04 0.75
N GLU A 320 17.58 13.25 1.66
CA GLU A 320 18.97 12.84 1.48
C GLU A 320 19.16 11.32 1.39
N ARG A 321 18.37 10.53 2.15
CA ARG A 321 18.57 9.08 2.26
C ARG A 321 18.38 8.31 0.95
N ASP A 322 17.59 8.83 0.02
CA ASP A 322 17.26 8.17 -1.24
C ASP A 322 17.29 9.11 -2.45
N GLY A 323 17.61 10.39 -2.23
CA GLY A 323 17.71 11.38 -3.29
C GLY A 323 16.38 11.79 -3.90
N VAL A 324 15.24 11.55 -3.27
CA VAL A 324 13.93 11.95 -3.76
C VAL A 324 13.71 13.43 -3.57
N ALA A 325 13.30 14.14 -4.62
CA ALA A 325 12.90 15.54 -4.58
C ALA A 325 11.42 15.70 -4.96
N LEU A 326 10.64 16.42 -4.14
CA LEU A 326 9.29 16.90 -4.45
C LEU A 326 9.44 18.39 -4.79
N THR A 327 9.22 18.77 -6.04
CA THR A 327 9.79 20.01 -6.58
C THR A 327 8.77 21.09 -6.90
N THR A 328 7.47 20.83 -6.59
CA THR A 328 6.41 21.77 -6.97
C THR A 328 6.63 22.32 -8.39
N ASP A 329 6.60 23.58 -8.64
CA ASP A 329 6.70 24.19 -9.96
C ASP A 329 8.11 24.71 -10.32
N THR A 330 9.15 24.10 -9.74
CA THR A 330 10.54 24.46 -10.10
C THR A 330 10.82 24.19 -11.58
N PHE A 331 10.22 23.14 -12.15
CA PHE A 331 10.28 22.84 -13.57
C PHE A 331 8.97 22.17 -14.05
N TYR A 332 8.77 22.13 -15.36
CA TYR A 332 7.63 21.50 -16.02
C TYR A 332 8.08 20.45 -17.02
N THR A 333 7.38 19.33 -17.09
CA THR A 333 7.48 18.32 -18.18
C THR A 333 6.27 18.42 -19.13
N LEU A 334 5.52 19.48 -19.03
CA LEU A 334 4.31 19.79 -19.78
C LEU A 334 4.43 21.20 -20.35
N ASP A 335 4.03 21.42 -21.61
CA ASP A 335 3.78 22.74 -22.13
C ASP A 335 2.38 23.19 -21.73
N ILE A 336 2.30 24.18 -20.86
CA ILE A 336 1.05 24.65 -20.28
C ILE A 336 0.08 25.26 -21.29
N GLN A 337 0.56 25.72 -22.45
CA GLN A 337 -0.28 26.36 -23.48
C GLN A 337 -0.91 25.32 -24.41
N THR A 338 -0.23 24.19 -24.65
CA THR A 338 -0.66 23.15 -25.58
C THR A 338 -1.12 21.85 -24.89
N GLY A 339 -0.78 21.65 -23.61
CA GLY A 339 -1.02 20.41 -22.89
C GLY A 339 -0.12 19.26 -23.36
N ILE A 340 0.92 19.50 -24.15
CA ILE A 340 1.79 18.47 -24.69
C ILE A 340 2.96 18.21 -23.74
N HIS A 341 3.12 16.94 -23.36
CA HIS A 341 4.27 16.48 -22.56
C HIS A 341 5.57 16.54 -23.39
N GLY A 342 6.68 16.85 -22.72
CA GLY A 342 7.97 16.98 -23.37
C GLY A 342 9.14 17.00 -22.39
N PRO A 343 10.35 17.37 -22.87
CA PRO A 343 11.50 17.50 -21.99
C PRO A 343 11.27 18.57 -20.91
N PRO A 344 11.96 18.44 -19.75
CA PRO A 344 11.84 19.40 -18.67
C PRO A 344 12.27 20.80 -19.15
N ARG A 345 11.55 21.81 -18.64
CA ARG A 345 11.74 23.22 -18.99
C ARG A 345 11.45 24.12 -17.79
N VAL A 346 11.93 25.36 -17.84
CA VAL A 346 11.52 26.39 -16.87
C VAL A 346 10.03 26.68 -17.03
N ALA A 347 9.34 27.03 -15.94
CA ALA A 347 7.97 27.49 -15.97
C ALA A 347 7.79 28.69 -16.92
N HIS A 348 6.62 28.77 -17.57
CA HIS A 348 6.35 29.82 -18.55
C HIS A 348 6.38 31.20 -17.89
N ALA A 349 7.07 32.16 -18.53
CA ALA A 349 7.28 33.52 -18.02
C ALA A 349 6.01 34.32 -17.72
N ALA A 350 4.82 33.84 -18.12
CA ALA A 350 3.54 34.41 -17.76
C ALA A 350 3.17 34.19 -16.28
N PHE A 351 3.74 33.18 -15.66
CA PHE A 351 3.47 32.75 -14.28
C PHE A 351 4.67 32.90 -13.33
N ASN A 352 5.84 33.25 -13.86
CA ASN A 352 7.03 33.49 -13.04
C ASN A 352 7.06 34.94 -12.54
N GLN A 353 7.42 35.11 -11.28
CA GLN A 353 7.84 36.39 -10.75
C GLN A 353 9.15 36.85 -11.38
N ASP A 354 10.16 35.95 -11.41
CA ASP A 354 11.47 36.15 -12.03
C ASP A 354 11.95 34.87 -12.72
N THR A 355 11.99 34.89 -14.05
CA THR A 355 12.37 33.69 -14.83
C THR A 355 13.85 33.35 -14.69
N GLU A 356 14.76 34.33 -14.54
CA GLU A 356 16.19 34.05 -14.38
C GLU A 356 16.49 33.48 -13.00
N GLN A 357 15.80 33.95 -11.97
CA GLN A 357 15.86 33.35 -10.64
C GLN A 357 15.28 31.94 -10.64
N ALA A 358 14.19 31.66 -11.36
CA ALA A 358 13.64 30.32 -11.55
C ALA A 358 14.66 29.37 -12.20
N ARG A 359 15.42 29.83 -13.22
CA ARG A 359 16.51 29.08 -13.83
C ARG A 359 17.64 28.79 -12.84
N ALA A 360 18.01 29.76 -12.00
CA ALA A 360 19.01 29.57 -10.94
C ALA A 360 18.54 28.53 -9.92
N SER A 361 17.25 28.52 -9.56
CA SER A 361 16.62 27.56 -8.68
C SER A 361 16.62 26.13 -9.25
N ILE A 362 16.39 25.98 -10.55
CA ILE A 362 16.53 24.67 -11.23
C ILE A 362 17.97 24.17 -11.14
N ARG A 363 18.99 25.03 -11.35
CA ARG A 363 20.42 24.64 -11.19
C ARG A 363 20.74 24.27 -9.75
N LYS A 364 20.22 25.03 -8.75
CA LYS A 364 20.36 24.69 -7.34
C LYS A 364 19.82 23.28 -7.06
N LEU A 365 18.65 22.94 -7.60
CA LEU A 365 18.06 21.63 -7.45
C LEU A 365 18.88 20.54 -8.17
N ALA A 366 19.41 20.80 -9.37
CA ALA A 366 20.32 19.91 -10.09
C ALA A 366 21.58 19.58 -9.27
N GLY A 367 22.12 20.58 -8.57
CA GLY A 367 23.29 20.44 -7.68
C GLY A 367 23.09 19.48 -6.51
N LEU A 368 21.85 19.21 -6.09
CA LEU A 368 21.50 18.20 -5.09
C LEU A 368 21.58 16.77 -5.64
N ARG A 369 21.70 16.58 -6.95
CA ARG A 369 21.78 15.28 -7.65
C ARG A 369 20.62 14.33 -7.27
N PRO A 370 19.38 14.75 -7.44
CA PRO A 370 18.25 13.90 -7.05
C PRO A 370 18.22 12.60 -7.88
N SER A 371 17.83 11.50 -7.25
CA SER A 371 17.57 10.21 -7.91
C SER A 371 16.26 10.20 -8.69
N ALA A 372 15.30 10.99 -8.22
CA ALA A 372 14.01 11.26 -8.86
C ALA A 372 13.52 12.66 -8.47
N ALA A 373 12.91 13.39 -9.41
CA ALA A 373 12.30 14.69 -9.17
C ALA A 373 10.83 14.67 -9.56
N TRP A 374 9.96 14.94 -8.59
CA TRP A 374 8.51 14.85 -8.69
C TRP A 374 7.91 16.27 -8.71
N PRO A 375 7.45 16.78 -9.87
CA PRO A 375 6.96 18.15 -10.00
C PRO A 375 5.51 18.31 -9.51
N GLY A 376 5.07 19.55 -9.39
CA GLY A 376 3.67 19.91 -9.14
C GLY A 376 2.72 19.53 -10.28
N HIS A 377 3.25 19.41 -11.48
CA HIS A 377 2.49 19.07 -12.69
C HIS A 377 3.14 17.95 -13.50
N ALA A 378 2.28 17.11 -14.12
CA ALA A 378 2.67 16.07 -15.08
C ALA A 378 3.56 14.96 -14.51
N GLU A 379 4.53 14.45 -15.27
CA GLU A 379 5.31 13.26 -14.94
C GLU A 379 6.67 13.62 -14.31
N PRO A 380 7.23 12.74 -13.45
CA PRO A 380 8.50 12.95 -12.79
C PRO A 380 9.69 12.77 -13.74
N LEU A 381 10.83 13.33 -13.34
CA LEU A 381 12.13 13.01 -13.93
C LEU A 381 12.74 11.79 -13.23
N ARG A 382 13.35 10.92 -14.02
CA ARG A 382 14.07 9.72 -13.59
C ARG A 382 15.34 9.54 -14.42
N GLY A 383 16.25 8.68 -13.98
CA GLY A 383 17.54 8.45 -14.63
C GLY A 383 18.55 9.56 -14.28
N ASP A 384 19.21 10.17 -15.27
CA ASP A 384 20.12 11.28 -15.02
C ASP A 384 19.33 12.59 -14.81
N VAL A 385 18.75 12.73 -13.62
CA VAL A 385 17.88 13.85 -13.26
C VAL A 385 18.66 15.15 -13.23
N ALA A 386 19.90 15.14 -12.72
CA ALA A 386 20.73 16.35 -12.66
C ALA A 386 20.98 16.94 -14.05
N ALA A 387 21.39 16.12 -15.02
CA ALA A 387 21.60 16.58 -16.38
C ALA A 387 20.30 17.04 -17.07
N GLN A 388 19.16 16.42 -16.74
CA GLN A 388 17.86 16.86 -17.24
C GLN A 388 17.48 18.24 -16.70
N LEU A 389 17.70 18.49 -15.40
CA LEU A 389 17.45 19.79 -14.78
C LEU A 389 18.40 20.88 -15.31
N GLU A 390 19.69 20.57 -15.53
CA GLU A 390 20.63 21.52 -16.15
C GLU A 390 20.14 21.95 -17.55
N ARG A 391 19.64 21.01 -18.36
CA ARG A 391 19.04 21.36 -19.66
C ARG A 391 17.77 22.21 -19.51
N ALA A 392 16.92 21.90 -18.52
CA ALA A 392 15.73 22.69 -18.25
C ALA A 392 16.05 24.14 -17.85
N ALA A 393 17.15 24.35 -17.15
CA ALA A 393 17.59 25.70 -16.77
C ALA A 393 18.09 26.55 -17.95
N THR A 394 18.30 25.97 -19.11
CA THR A 394 18.73 26.69 -20.34
C THR A 394 17.63 26.80 -21.39
N SER A 395 16.47 26.18 -21.15
CA SER A 395 15.33 26.14 -22.07
C SER A 395 14.51 27.44 -22.09
#